data_b7c86e382d0176a16f2efe20b98f20a0
#
_entry.id   b7c86e382d0176a16f2efe20b98f20a0
#
_cell.length_a   1.000
_cell.length_b   1.000
_cell.length_c   1.000
_cell.angle_alpha   90.00
_cell.angle_beta   90.00
_cell.angle_gamma   90.00
#
_symmetry.space_group_name_H-M   'P 1'
#
loop_
_entity.id
_entity.type
_entity.pdbx_description
1 polymer ?
#
loop_
_entity_poly.entity_id
_entity_poly.type
_entity_poly.pdbx_seq_one_letter_code
_entity_poly.pdbx_strand_id
1 'polypeptide(L)'
;MFIDEAGFYLLAAAVATYAPKGQTPLLRVPLTWDHLSVIGAITPAGKLYIHIQDQAFKGDTIVAFLKHLLRPIAGNLLIIGDGLPAHRGQAVKDFLRAGAARRIHLEQLPGYAPDLNPTEGIWQYLKYVEMKNLCCHSLAELQAELRQAIARLRHKTNIIASCFVRVHLAQCL
;
A
#
# COMPACT_ATOMS: atom_id res chain seq x y z
N MET A 1 -4.91 4.26 12.05
CA MET A 1 -4.15 3.63 10.96
C MET A 1 -4.23 4.49 9.72
N PHE A 2 -3.24 4.39 8.82
CA PHE A 2 -3.25 5.06 7.54
C PHE A 2 -3.56 4.07 6.44
N ILE A 3 -4.35 4.49 5.45
CA ILE A 3 -4.75 3.70 4.28
C ILE A 3 -4.34 4.45 3.01
N ASP A 4 -3.90 3.69 2.01
CA ASP A 4 -3.48 4.26 0.72
C ASP A 4 -3.48 3.20 -0.38
N GLU A 5 -3.43 3.65 -1.64
CA GLU A 5 -3.39 2.81 -2.82
C GLU A 5 -2.13 3.05 -3.64
N ALA A 6 -1.63 1.99 -4.27
CA ALA A 6 -0.48 2.08 -5.17
C ALA A 6 -0.61 1.13 -6.36
N GLY A 7 -0.08 1.56 -7.52
CA GLY A 7 0.12 0.69 -8.68
C GLY A 7 1.50 0.01 -8.63
N PHE A 8 1.52 -1.29 -8.94
CA PHE A 8 2.74 -2.05 -9.17
C PHE A 8 2.74 -2.53 -10.62
N TYR A 9 3.67 -2.00 -11.40
CA TYR A 9 3.74 -2.18 -12.84
C TYR A 9 4.69 -3.33 -13.23
N LEU A 10 4.46 -3.95 -14.37
CA LEU A 10 5.43 -4.88 -14.98
C LEU A 10 6.73 -4.18 -15.33
N LEU A 11 6.69 -2.88 -15.61
CA LEU A 11 7.89 -2.07 -15.76
C LEU A 11 8.66 -2.02 -14.43
N ALA A 12 9.86 -2.60 -14.42
CA ALA A 12 10.67 -2.72 -13.21
C ALA A 12 11.05 -1.35 -12.63
N ALA A 13 11.04 -1.24 -11.32
CA ALA A 13 11.65 -0.13 -10.61
C ALA A 13 13.18 -0.26 -10.70
N ALA A 14 13.77 0.47 -11.65
CA ALA A 14 15.22 0.44 -11.88
C ALA A 14 15.95 1.17 -10.75
N VAL A 15 16.86 0.47 -10.08
CA VAL A 15 17.72 1.01 -9.03
C VAL A 15 19.17 0.76 -9.42
N ALA A 16 20.03 1.74 -9.17
CA ALA A 16 21.47 1.61 -9.40
C ALA A 16 22.03 0.38 -8.66
N THR A 17 22.87 -0.37 -9.35
CA THR A 17 23.53 -1.56 -8.82
C THR A 17 25.00 -1.62 -9.25
N TYR A 18 25.76 -2.47 -8.61
CA TYR A 18 27.16 -2.70 -8.97
C TYR A 18 27.27 -3.80 -10.02
N ALA A 19 28.24 -3.64 -10.94
CA ALA A 19 28.60 -4.64 -11.92
C ALA A 19 30.13 -4.61 -12.17
N PRO A 20 30.72 -5.68 -12.71
CA PRO A 20 32.10 -5.65 -13.13
C PRO A 20 32.35 -4.52 -14.15
N LYS A 21 33.55 -3.94 -14.11
CA LYS A 21 33.94 -2.86 -15.04
C LYS A 21 33.72 -3.31 -16.49
N GLY A 22 33.01 -2.49 -17.27
CA GLY A 22 32.69 -2.78 -18.68
C GLY A 22 31.48 -3.69 -18.91
N GLN A 23 30.79 -4.15 -17.86
CA GLN A 23 29.58 -5.00 -17.96
C GLN A 23 28.38 -4.27 -17.38
N THR A 24 27.72 -3.45 -18.18
CA THR A 24 26.50 -2.75 -17.77
C THR A 24 25.35 -3.75 -17.62
N PRO A 25 24.67 -3.82 -16.44
CA PRO A 25 23.50 -4.66 -16.27
C PRO A 25 22.36 -4.25 -17.19
N LEU A 26 21.73 -5.22 -17.84
CA LEU A 26 20.58 -5.00 -18.71
C LEU A 26 19.32 -5.57 -18.06
N LEU A 27 18.29 -4.73 -17.86
CA LEU A 27 16.98 -5.14 -17.44
C LEU A 27 16.09 -5.32 -18.69
N ARG A 28 15.58 -6.53 -18.89
CA ARG A 28 14.65 -6.83 -19.98
C ARG A 28 13.24 -6.93 -19.38
N VAL A 29 12.40 -5.95 -19.71
CA VAL A 29 11.03 -5.85 -19.21
C VAL A 29 10.06 -5.71 -20.37
N PRO A 30 8.82 -6.22 -20.26
CA PRO A 30 7.75 -5.92 -21.20
C PRO A 30 7.49 -4.40 -21.25
N LEU A 31 7.35 -3.82 -22.43
CA LEU A 31 6.93 -2.44 -22.61
C LEU A 31 5.41 -2.36 -22.55
N THR A 32 4.85 -2.52 -21.39
CA THR A 32 3.40 -2.46 -21.12
C THR A 32 3.12 -1.66 -19.87
N TRP A 33 1.93 -1.07 -19.80
CA TRP A 33 1.42 -0.39 -18.62
C TRP A 33 0.59 -1.30 -17.71
N ASP A 34 0.62 -2.61 -17.97
CA ASP A 34 -0.07 -3.57 -17.11
C ASP A 34 0.45 -3.50 -15.68
N HIS A 35 -0.45 -3.47 -14.74
CA HIS A 35 -0.14 -3.29 -13.34
C HIS A 35 -1.14 -4.01 -12.43
N LEU A 36 -0.71 -4.23 -11.20
CA LEU A 36 -1.56 -4.63 -10.09
C LEU A 36 -1.89 -3.39 -9.25
N SER A 37 -3.16 -3.25 -8.89
CA SER A 37 -3.60 -2.28 -7.90
C SER A 37 -3.49 -2.88 -6.50
N VAL A 38 -2.93 -2.12 -5.59
CA VAL A 38 -2.69 -2.54 -4.21
C VAL A 38 -3.28 -1.50 -3.28
N ILE A 39 -4.10 -1.93 -2.32
CA ILE A 39 -4.51 -1.11 -1.19
C ILE A 39 -3.84 -1.63 0.08
N GLY A 40 -3.31 -0.72 0.89
CA GLY A 40 -2.63 -1.05 2.12
C GLY A 40 -3.11 -0.21 3.30
N ALA A 41 -3.05 -0.79 4.49
CA ALA A 41 -3.26 -0.08 5.74
C ALA A 41 -2.16 -0.42 6.72
N ILE A 42 -1.60 0.59 7.39
CA ILE A 42 -0.54 0.43 8.39
C ILE A 42 -0.92 1.05 9.72
N THR A 43 -0.37 0.50 10.78
CA THR A 43 -0.53 1.02 12.14
C THR A 43 0.81 1.45 12.72
N PRO A 44 0.83 2.40 13.68
CA PRO A 44 2.06 2.77 14.39
C PRO A 44 2.75 1.59 15.10
N ALA A 45 1.98 0.55 15.46
CA ALA A 45 2.51 -0.68 16.04
C ALA A 45 3.17 -1.63 15.02
N GLY A 46 3.39 -1.17 13.77
CA GLY A 46 4.08 -1.95 12.74
C GLY A 46 3.23 -3.07 12.11
N LYS A 47 1.89 -3.00 12.19
CA LYS A 47 1.02 -3.94 11.49
C LYS A 47 0.74 -3.47 10.06
N LEU A 48 0.71 -4.43 9.12
CA LEU A 48 0.49 -4.20 7.70
C LEU A 48 -0.64 -5.10 7.19
N TYR A 49 -1.67 -4.48 6.62
CA TYR A 49 -2.79 -5.12 5.96
C TYR A 49 -2.77 -4.74 4.49
N ILE A 50 -2.82 -5.71 3.58
CA ILE A 50 -2.73 -5.46 2.13
C ILE A 50 -3.74 -6.34 1.40
N HIS A 51 -4.36 -5.75 0.38
CA HIS A 51 -5.13 -6.44 -0.65
C HIS A 51 -4.58 -6.07 -2.03
N ILE A 52 -4.53 -7.06 -2.94
CA ILE A 52 -4.01 -6.95 -4.30
C ILE A 52 -5.09 -7.37 -5.27
N GLN A 53 -5.28 -6.62 -6.33
CA GLN A 53 -6.18 -6.94 -7.45
C GLN A 53 -5.62 -6.42 -8.78
N ASP A 54 -6.17 -6.87 -9.89
CA ASP A 54 -5.78 -6.49 -11.25
C ASP A 54 -6.54 -5.27 -11.81
N GLN A 55 -7.56 -4.82 -11.09
CA GLN A 55 -8.37 -3.65 -11.47
C GLN A 55 -8.21 -2.52 -10.46
N ALA A 56 -8.54 -1.30 -10.87
CA ALA A 56 -8.60 -0.16 -9.96
C ALA A 56 -9.60 -0.40 -8.82
N PHE A 57 -9.30 0.09 -7.63
CA PHE A 57 -10.21 0.03 -6.49
C PHE A 57 -11.45 0.90 -6.74
N LYS A 58 -12.61 0.34 -6.43
CA LYS A 58 -13.92 1.00 -6.48
C LYS A 58 -14.56 0.94 -5.10
N GLY A 59 -15.66 1.68 -4.91
CA GLY A 59 -16.34 1.73 -3.62
C GLY A 59 -16.60 0.36 -2.99
N ASP A 60 -17.03 -0.63 -3.78
CA ASP A 60 -17.31 -1.99 -3.27
C ASP A 60 -16.05 -2.72 -2.80
N THR A 61 -14.94 -2.60 -3.54
CA THR A 61 -13.68 -3.22 -3.15
C THR A 61 -13.04 -2.52 -1.95
N ILE A 62 -13.21 -1.20 -1.82
CA ILE A 62 -12.86 -0.45 -0.61
C ILE A 62 -13.67 -0.96 0.59
N VAL A 63 -14.98 -1.11 0.44
CA VAL A 63 -15.85 -1.67 1.51
C VAL A 63 -15.40 -3.08 1.89
N ALA A 64 -15.04 -3.92 0.92
CA ALA A 64 -14.53 -5.26 1.19
C ALA A 64 -13.23 -5.20 2.01
N PHE A 65 -12.32 -4.29 1.69
CA PHE A 65 -11.09 -4.08 2.44
C PHE A 65 -11.36 -3.55 3.86
N LEU A 66 -12.26 -2.59 4.03
CA LEU A 66 -12.67 -2.10 5.36
C LEU A 66 -13.28 -3.23 6.22
N LYS A 67 -14.12 -4.08 5.64
CA LYS A 67 -14.63 -5.27 6.32
C LYS A 67 -13.51 -6.24 6.72
N HIS A 68 -12.50 -6.39 5.84
CA HIS A 68 -11.33 -7.21 6.16
C HIS A 68 -10.57 -6.66 7.37
N LEU A 69 -10.39 -5.34 7.48
CA LEU A 69 -9.74 -4.72 8.64
C LEU A 69 -10.51 -4.92 9.95
N LEU A 70 -11.85 -4.88 9.90
CA LEU A 70 -12.71 -5.05 11.08
C LEU A 70 -12.64 -6.45 11.71
N ARG A 71 -12.21 -7.48 10.97
CA ARG A 71 -12.16 -8.86 11.47
C ARG A 71 -11.06 -9.08 12.50
N PRO A 72 -9.77 -8.76 12.20
CA PRO A 72 -8.66 -8.99 13.13
C PRO A 72 -8.47 -7.88 14.16
N ILE A 73 -9.09 -6.70 13.95
CA ILE A 73 -8.86 -5.54 14.83
C ILE A 73 -10.09 -5.34 15.70
N ALA A 74 -9.91 -5.46 16.99
CA ALA A 74 -10.94 -5.16 17.99
C ALA A 74 -11.04 -3.65 18.25
N GLY A 75 -12.22 -3.17 18.72
CA GLY A 75 -12.43 -1.77 19.10
C GLY A 75 -12.66 -0.83 17.91
N ASN A 76 -12.46 0.46 18.15
CA ASN A 76 -12.70 1.51 17.18
C ASN A 76 -11.46 1.75 16.30
N LEU A 77 -11.69 2.05 15.04
CA LEU A 77 -10.69 2.33 14.03
C LEU A 77 -10.79 3.77 13.57
N LEU A 78 -9.76 4.57 13.82
CA LEU A 78 -9.52 5.79 13.08
C LEU A 78 -8.69 5.43 11.85
N ILE A 79 -9.25 5.65 10.67
CA ILE A 79 -8.63 5.39 9.37
C ILE A 79 -8.40 6.74 8.69
N ILE A 80 -7.15 7.01 8.35
CA ILE A 80 -6.72 8.27 7.73
C ILE A 80 -6.22 7.93 6.33
N GLY A 81 -6.75 8.61 5.31
CA GLY A 81 -6.39 8.39 3.90
C GLY A 81 -6.35 9.69 3.09
N ASP A 82 -5.91 9.61 1.85
CA ASP A 82 -5.77 10.75 0.94
C ASP A 82 -7.09 11.34 0.44
N GLY A 83 -8.21 10.70 0.79
CA GLY A 83 -9.54 11.16 0.43
C GLY A 83 -9.92 10.96 -1.04
N LEU A 84 -9.33 9.95 -1.70
CA LEU A 84 -9.74 9.58 -3.06
C LEU A 84 -11.27 9.45 -3.20
N PRO A 85 -11.83 9.79 -4.38
CA PRO A 85 -13.28 9.70 -4.60
C PRO A 85 -13.89 8.34 -4.26
N ALA A 86 -13.15 7.25 -4.45
CA ALA A 86 -13.58 5.89 -4.11
C ALA A 86 -13.83 5.73 -2.60
N HIS A 87 -13.01 6.38 -1.74
CA HIS A 87 -13.14 6.35 -0.28
C HIS A 87 -14.37 7.13 0.22
N ARG A 88 -14.88 8.07 -0.57
CA ARG A 88 -16.04 8.91 -0.27
C ARG A 88 -17.29 8.55 -1.09
N GLY A 89 -17.20 7.49 -1.88
CA GLY A 89 -18.27 7.01 -2.75
C GLY A 89 -19.50 6.54 -1.98
N GLN A 90 -20.63 6.40 -2.70
CA GLN A 90 -21.89 6.02 -2.11
C GLN A 90 -21.80 4.67 -1.37
N ALA A 91 -21.10 3.67 -1.93
CA ALA A 91 -20.94 2.36 -1.31
C ALA A 91 -20.30 2.44 0.10
N VAL A 92 -19.27 3.30 0.28
CA VAL A 92 -18.63 3.49 1.58
C VAL A 92 -19.57 4.21 2.55
N LYS A 93 -20.30 5.25 2.09
CA LYS A 93 -21.28 5.95 2.91
C LYS A 93 -22.39 5.02 3.39
N ASP A 94 -22.89 4.16 2.53
CA ASP A 94 -23.95 3.21 2.87
C ASP A 94 -23.45 2.14 3.83
N PHE A 95 -22.22 1.66 3.65
CA PHE A 95 -21.57 0.75 4.58
C PHE A 95 -21.41 1.37 5.98
N LEU A 96 -21.00 2.62 6.07
CA LEU A 96 -20.90 3.32 7.35
C LEU A 96 -22.26 3.49 8.00
N ARG A 97 -23.29 3.93 7.25
CA ARG A 97 -24.68 4.08 7.74
C ARG A 97 -25.30 2.76 8.20
N ALA A 98 -24.96 1.65 7.55
CA ALA A 98 -25.41 0.31 7.92
C ALA A 98 -24.84 -0.22 9.25
N GLY A 99 -24.09 0.61 9.98
CA GLY A 99 -23.60 0.32 11.32
C GLY A 99 -22.08 0.30 11.48
N ALA A 100 -21.31 0.34 10.39
CA ALA A 100 -19.85 0.36 10.47
C ALA A 100 -19.31 1.64 11.13
N ALA A 101 -20.03 2.77 11.06
CA ALA A 101 -19.70 4.02 11.73
C ALA A 101 -19.61 3.89 13.27
N ARG A 102 -20.15 2.83 13.86
CA ARG A 102 -19.96 2.56 15.29
C ARG A 102 -18.52 2.20 15.63
N ARG A 103 -17.75 1.73 14.64
CA ARG A 103 -16.38 1.24 14.83
C ARG A 103 -15.36 1.93 13.93
N ILE A 104 -15.77 2.49 12.78
CA ILE A 104 -14.88 3.13 11.82
C ILE A 104 -15.16 4.62 11.79
N HIS A 105 -14.10 5.40 12.01
CA HIS A 105 -14.06 6.83 11.72
C HIS A 105 -13.06 7.06 10.60
N LEU A 106 -13.50 7.71 9.51
CA LEU A 106 -12.68 8.03 8.35
C LEU A 106 -12.28 9.49 8.41
N GLU A 107 -11.00 9.76 8.36
CA GLU A 107 -10.43 11.10 8.27
C GLU A 107 -9.64 11.25 6.96
N GLN A 108 -9.64 12.47 6.45
CA GLN A 108 -8.96 12.79 5.21
C GLN A 108 -7.69 13.59 5.49
N LEU A 109 -6.58 13.15 4.88
CA LEU A 109 -5.37 13.96 4.79
C LEU A 109 -5.64 15.23 3.96
N PRO A 110 -4.89 16.31 4.22
CA PRO A 110 -4.89 17.47 3.33
C PRO A 110 -4.60 17.04 1.89
N GLY A 111 -5.26 17.68 0.93
CA GLY A 111 -5.02 17.40 -0.49
C GLY A 111 -3.56 17.64 -0.87
N TYR A 112 -3.01 16.77 -1.72
CA TYR A 112 -1.63 16.85 -2.21
C TYR A 112 -0.54 16.88 -1.12
N ALA A 113 -0.76 16.17 -0.02
CA ALA A 113 0.20 16.07 1.09
C ALA A 113 0.72 14.62 1.27
N PRO A 114 1.42 14.02 0.29
CA PRO A 114 1.97 12.66 0.40
C PRO A 114 3.00 12.55 1.53
N ASP A 115 3.68 13.65 1.84
CA ASP A 115 4.65 13.71 2.93
C ASP A 115 4.03 13.48 4.31
N LEU A 116 2.72 13.61 4.45
CA LEU A 116 1.97 13.29 5.67
C LEU A 116 1.44 11.85 5.69
N ASN A 117 1.62 11.10 4.59
CA ASN A 117 1.12 9.74 4.48
C ASN A 117 2.24 8.71 4.72
N PRO A 118 2.32 8.08 5.91
CA PRO A 118 3.37 7.12 6.19
C PRO A 118 3.29 5.85 5.31
N THR A 119 2.16 5.58 4.66
CA THR A 119 2.01 4.44 3.76
C THR A 119 2.85 4.58 2.50
N GLU A 120 3.17 5.80 2.08
CA GLU A 120 4.10 6.07 0.98
C GLU A 120 5.49 5.45 1.22
N GLY A 121 5.95 5.45 2.46
CA GLY A 121 7.20 4.77 2.85
C GLY A 121 7.16 3.26 2.63
N ILE A 122 5.99 2.63 2.77
CA ILE A 122 5.77 1.21 2.48
C ILE A 122 5.89 0.94 0.97
N TRP A 123 5.26 1.79 0.14
CA TRP A 123 5.35 1.65 -1.31
C TRP A 123 6.76 1.83 -1.82
N GLN A 124 7.48 2.83 -1.30
CA GLN A 124 8.89 3.02 -1.61
C GLN A 124 9.74 1.81 -1.22
N TYR A 125 9.54 1.28 -0.01
CA TYR A 125 10.28 0.11 0.46
C TYR A 125 10.01 -1.13 -0.40
N LEU A 126 8.74 -1.41 -0.70
CA LEU A 126 8.37 -2.54 -1.58
C LEU A 126 8.96 -2.39 -2.98
N LYS A 127 8.83 -1.21 -3.62
CA LYS A 127 9.28 -0.97 -5.00
C LYS A 127 10.81 -0.94 -5.13
N TYR A 128 11.50 -0.25 -4.22
CA TYR A 128 12.92 0.07 -4.38
C TYR A 128 13.86 -0.76 -3.50
N VAL A 129 13.34 -1.55 -2.57
CA VAL A 129 14.16 -2.44 -1.72
C VAL A 129 13.81 -3.90 -1.96
N GLU A 130 12.54 -4.28 -1.75
CA GLU A 130 12.12 -5.68 -1.86
C GLU A 130 12.03 -6.18 -3.31
N MET A 131 11.57 -5.32 -4.23
CA MET A 131 11.33 -5.65 -5.63
C MET A 131 12.23 -4.88 -6.59
N LYS A 132 13.36 -4.34 -6.09
CA LYS A 132 14.31 -3.59 -6.92
C LYS A 132 14.82 -4.44 -8.08
N ASN A 133 14.87 -3.84 -9.29
CA ASN A 133 15.39 -4.46 -10.51
C ASN A 133 14.71 -5.80 -10.89
N LEU A 134 13.52 -6.06 -10.32
CA LEU A 134 12.77 -7.28 -10.60
C LEU A 134 12.10 -7.15 -11.97
N CYS A 135 12.38 -8.08 -12.88
CA CYS A 135 11.77 -8.16 -14.20
C CYS A 135 10.74 -9.28 -14.19
N CYS A 136 9.46 -8.92 -14.25
CA CYS A 136 8.35 -9.87 -14.38
C CYS A 136 7.81 -9.84 -15.82
N HIS A 137 7.42 -10.99 -16.35
CA HIS A 137 6.91 -11.13 -17.71
C HIS A 137 5.38 -11.28 -17.77
N SER A 138 4.73 -11.40 -16.60
CA SER A 138 3.26 -11.49 -16.49
C SER A 138 2.77 -10.90 -15.17
N LEU A 139 1.49 -10.50 -15.13
CA LEU A 139 0.84 -10.06 -13.89
C LEU A 139 0.78 -11.17 -12.84
N ALA A 140 0.69 -12.44 -13.25
CA ALA A 140 0.71 -13.58 -12.32
C ALA A 140 2.07 -13.69 -11.62
N GLU A 141 3.17 -13.55 -12.36
CA GLU A 141 4.52 -13.52 -11.80
C GLU A 141 4.71 -12.33 -10.87
N LEU A 142 4.32 -11.12 -11.33
CA LEU A 142 4.37 -9.91 -10.50
C LEU A 142 3.58 -10.08 -9.19
N GLN A 143 2.39 -10.70 -9.25
CA GLN A 143 1.58 -10.94 -8.07
C GLN A 143 2.26 -11.92 -7.10
N ALA A 144 2.89 -12.98 -7.61
CA ALA A 144 3.60 -13.95 -6.79
C ALA A 144 4.78 -13.28 -6.06
N GLU A 145 5.62 -12.53 -6.78
CA GLU A 145 6.75 -11.82 -6.22
C GLU A 145 6.33 -10.74 -5.21
N LEU A 146 5.29 -9.97 -5.53
CA LEU A 146 4.75 -8.96 -4.63
C LEU A 146 4.21 -9.58 -3.34
N ARG A 147 3.52 -10.73 -3.40
CA ARG A 147 3.07 -11.45 -2.21
C ARG A 147 4.22 -11.91 -1.32
N GLN A 148 5.31 -12.39 -1.92
CA GLN A 148 6.52 -12.77 -1.17
C GLN A 148 7.18 -11.54 -0.52
N ALA A 149 7.31 -10.43 -1.26
CA ALA A 149 7.83 -9.17 -0.73
C ALA A 149 7.01 -8.66 0.46
N ILE A 150 5.68 -8.69 0.35
CA ILE A 150 4.76 -8.31 1.44
C ILE A 150 4.91 -9.26 2.64
N ALA A 151 5.04 -10.57 2.40
CA ALA A 151 5.26 -11.53 3.48
C ALA A 151 6.55 -11.22 4.25
N ARG A 152 7.66 -10.94 3.54
CA ARG A 152 8.93 -10.51 4.18
C ARG A 152 8.76 -9.21 4.96
N LEU A 153 8.07 -8.21 4.39
CA LEU A 153 7.88 -6.91 5.03
C LEU A 153 7.03 -7.02 6.30
N ARG A 154 6.02 -7.89 6.35
CA ARG A 154 5.19 -8.10 7.55
C ARG A 154 5.98 -8.52 8.78
N HIS A 155 7.15 -9.16 8.62
CA HIS A 155 8.05 -9.51 9.71
C HIS A 155 8.99 -8.37 10.12
N LYS A 156 9.03 -7.27 9.35
CA LYS A 156 9.90 -6.10 9.59
C LYS A 156 9.10 -4.97 10.24
N THR A 157 8.51 -5.24 11.40
CA THR A 157 7.62 -4.28 12.09
C THR A 157 8.28 -2.94 12.40
N ASN A 158 9.61 -2.95 12.64
CA ASN A 158 10.42 -1.75 12.82
C ASN A 158 10.47 -0.87 11.56
N ILE A 159 10.55 -1.47 10.36
CA ILE A 159 10.51 -0.72 9.10
C ILE A 159 9.14 -0.05 8.93
N ILE A 160 8.06 -0.79 9.20
CA ILE A 160 6.70 -0.24 9.10
C ILE A 160 6.51 0.90 10.11
N ALA A 161 6.93 0.72 11.36
CA ALA A 161 6.84 1.75 12.39
C ALA A 161 7.70 2.99 12.04
N SER A 162 8.87 2.81 11.43
CA SER A 162 9.73 3.93 11.04
C SER A 162 9.11 4.85 9.98
N CYS A 163 8.14 4.38 9.20
CA CYS A 163 7.40 5.23 8.26
C CYS A 163 6.63 6.35 8.98
N PHE A 164 6.15 6.11 10.20
CA PHE A 164 5.48 7.13 11.02
C PHE A 164 6.45 8.18 11.57
N VAL A 165 7.68 7.80 11.85
CA VAL A 165 8.74 8.74 12.30
C VAL A 165 9.09 9.72 11.19
N ARG A 166 9.17 9.25 9.95
CA ARG A 166 9.50 10.06 8.77
C ARG A 166 8.50 11.19 8.53
N VAL A 167 7.24 10.97 8.84
CA VAL A 167 6.17 11.97 8.69
C VAL A 167 5.90 12.75 9.99
N HIS A 168 6.82 12.70 10.95
CA HIS A 168 6.73 13.39 12.26
C HIS A 168 5.49 13.02 13.11
N LEU A 169 4.79 11.96 12.79
CA LEU A 169 3.60 11.51 13.52
C LEU A 169 3.94 10.71 14.79
N ALA A 170 5.16 10.21 14.92
CA ALA A 170 5.56 9.42 16.09
C ALA A 170 5.64 10.22 17.40
N GLN A 171 5.66 11.54 17.32
CA GLN A 171 5.68 12.44 18.49
C GLN A 171 4.27 12.74 19.04
N CYS A 172 3.23 12.31 18.33
CA CYS A 172 1.83 12.60 18.69
C CYS A 172 1.09 11.35 19.23
N LEU A 173 1.76 10.22 19.36
CA LEU A 173 1.21 8.95 19.82
C LEU A 173 1.90 8.47 21.10
#